data_7bcee2dd256783f6f60ca60400d5199d
#
_entry.id   7bcee2dd256783f6f60ca60400d5199d
#
_cell.length_a   1.000
_cell.length_b   1.000
_cell.length_c   1.000
_cell.angle_alpha   90.00
_cell.angle_beta   90.00
_cell.angle_gamma   90.00
#
_symmetry.space_group_name_H-M   'P 1'
#
loop_
_entity.id
_entity.type
_entity.pdbx_description
1 polymer ?
#
loop_
_entity_poly.entity_id
_entity_poly.type
_entity_poly.pdbx_seq_one_letter_code
_entity_poly.pdbx_strand_id
1 'polypeptide(L)'
;DENHDAEVELAQINYGEDAGEGASVGEVAAAPEGTAAGSVEGVGQEAAVANLSEDGVEAVNQDMEATVEELIRQFEDTLSEEGYHGLHVTQEVVTDNALYYTVKLSALETEAGGYEHNQFYTIAKQTGNVVTLEDLFAEGSDYISAISENIKTQMKEQMAADEGVIYFLDNDDMPEFNFQGITEQTNFYFNEKDELVIAF
;
A
#
# COMPACT_ATOMS: atom_id res chain seq x y z
N ASP A 1 11.53 26.07 -2.02
CA ASP A 1 10.76 26.60 -3.17
C ASP A 1 9.28 26.35 -2.92
N GLU A 2 8.42 27.36 -3.03
CA GLU A 2 7.01 27.30 -2.62
C GLU A 2 6.15 26.34 -3.51
N ASN A 3 6.74 25.68 -4.51
CA ASN A 3 6.03 24.86 -5.49
C ASN A 3 6.24 23.35 -5.34
N HIS A 4 7.06 22.91 -4.38
CA HIS A 4 7.34 21.49 -4.18
C HIS A 4 7.18 21.13 -2.71
N ASP A 5 6.41 20.13 -2.42
CA ASP A 5 6.14 19.66 -1.06
C ASP A 5 6.16 18.12 -1.03
N ALA A 6 6.90 17.57 -0.07
CA ALA A 6 6.90 16.14 0.19
C ALA A 6 6.65 15.91 1.68
N GLU A 7 5.58 15.21 1.99
CA GLU A 7 5.19 14.84 3.34
C GLU A 7 5.15 13.31 3.45
N VAL A 8 5.86 12.76 4.42
CA VAL A 8 5.94 11.32 4.65
C VAL A 8 5.60 11.02 6.09
N GLU A 9 4.53 10.25 6.30
CA GLU A 9 4.15 9.71 7.58
C GLU A 9 4.37 8.19 7.56
N LEU A 10 5.42 7.72 8.22
CA LEU A 10 5.74 6.30 8.31
C LEU A 10 5.98 5.91 9.77
N ALA A 11 5.21 4.95 10.28
CA ALA A 11 5.41 4.34 11.58
C ALA A 11 5.96 2.93 11.43
N GLN A 12 6.97 2.57 12.23
CA GLN A 12 7.44 1.19 12.28
C GLN A 12 6.42 0.28 12.98
N ILE A 13 6.26 -0.93 12.47
CA ILE A 13 5.50 -1.97 13.16
C ILE A 13 6.36 -2.47 14.32
N ASN A 14 5.81 -2.44 15.52
CA ASN A 14 6.49 -2.93 16.72
C ASN A 14 6.05 -4.36 17.07
N TYR A 15 6.95 -5.14 17.64
CA TYR A 15 6.70 -6.49 18.13
C TYR A 15 7.19 -6.63 19.59
N GLY A 16 6.56 -7.51 20.38
CA GLY A 16 6.97 -7.84 21.74
C GLY A 16 5.85 -7.76 22.78
N GLU A 17 6.13 -8.31 23.98
CA GLU A 17 5.15 -8.39 25.10
C GLU A 17 4.95 -7.07 25.84
N ASP A 18 5.78 -6.04 25.58
CA ASP A 18 5.75 -4.72 26.24
C ASP A 18 5.54 -3.59 25.20
N ALA A 19 4.40 -3.60 24.52
CA ALA A 19 3.95 -2.46 23.74
C ALA A 19 3.30 -1.40 24.62
N GLY A 20 4.03 -0.94 25.61
CA GLY A 20 3.67 0.13 26.50
C GLY A 20 4.89 1.00 26.76
N GLU A 21 4.85 2.20 26.19
CA GLU A 21 5.77 3.33 26.33
C GLU A 21 6.92 3.42 25.30
N GLY A 22 6.67 4.15 24.24
CA GLY A 22 7.63 4.91 23.48
C GLY A 22 8.08 4.34 22.16
N ALA A 23 7.24 4.47 21.12
CA ALA A 23 7.73 4.39 19.75
C ALA A 23 8.70 5.55 19.48
N SER A 24 9.93 5.23 19.15
CA SER A 24 10.84 6.22 18.60
C SER A 24 10.50 6.38 17.12
N VAL A 25 10.04 7.57 16.76
CA VAL A 25 9.94 8.00 15.36
C VAL A 25 11.36 7.90 14.76
N GLY A 26 11.55 6.97 13.82
CA GLY A 26 12.77 6.94 13.04
C GLY A 26 12.80 8.20 12.18
N GLU A 27 13.73 9.11 12.47
CA GLU A 27 14.00 10.26 11.63
C GLU A 27 14.61 9.75 10.32
N VAL A 28 13.78 9.72 9.26
CA VAL A 28 14.31 9.52 7.91
C VAL A 28 15.15 10.75 7.58
N ALA A 29 16.42 10.54 7.27
CA ALA A 29 17.39 11.59 7.07
C ALA A 29 16.88 12.63 6.06
N ALA A 30 16.88 13.88 6.48
CA ALA A 30 16.56 15.01 5.63
C ALA A 30 17.42 14.99 4.36
N ALA A 31 16.78 15.24 3.23
CA ALA A 31 17.47 15.48 1.96
C ALA A 31 18.56 16.56 2.12
N PRO A 32 19.67 16.47 1.39
CA PRO A 32 20.78 17.41 1.52
C PRO A 32 20.32 18.84 1.26
N GLU A 33 20.85 19.76 2.05
CA GLU A 33 20.54 21.20 1.99
C GLU A 33 20.63 21.75 0.56
N GLY A 34 19.47 22.12 0.01
CA GLY A 34 19.39 22.80 -1.29
C GLY A 34 18.31 22.31 -2.23
N THR A 35 17.62 21.25 -1.92
CA THR A 35 16.49 20.72 -2.68
C THR A 35 15.22 20.77 -1.84
N ALA A 36 14.08 21.07 -2.44
CA ALA A 36 12.76 21.27 -1.88
C ALA A 36 12.60 20.95 -0.39
N ALA A 37 12.17 21.90 0.41
CA ALA A 37 11.95 21.72 1.84
C ALA A 37 10.78 20.75 2.05
N GLY A 38 11.08 19.45 2.12
CA GLY A 38 10.16 18.44 2.63
C GLY A 38 10.24 18.45 4.15
N SER A 39 9.16 18.73 4.84
CA SER A 39 9.07 18.47 6.27
C SER A 39 8.61 17.03 6.47
N VAL A 40 9.47 16.20 7.05
CA VAL A 40 9.10 14.88 7.53
C VAL A 40 8.58 15.04 8.95
N GLU A 41 7.27 15.13 9.13
CA GLU A 41 6.66 15.02 10.44
C GLU A 41 6.04 13.62 10.57
N GLY A 42 6.74 12.71 11.24
CA GLY A 42 6.21 11.41 11.59
C GLY A 42 5.17 11.52 12.70
N VAL A 43 3.90 11.41 12.40
CA VAL A 43 2.86 11.16 13.40
C VAL A 43 2.56 9.66 13.39
N GLY A 44 3.37 8.90 14.14
CA GLY A 44 3.17 7.47 14.30
C GLY A 44 1.92 7.19 15.12
N GLN A 45 0.93 6.53 14.52
CA GLN A 45 -0.05 5.81 15.29
C GLN A 45 0.55 4.44 15.63
N GLU A 46 0.90 4.24 16.91
CA GLU A 46 1.48 2.98 17.39
C GLU A 46 0.52 1.83 17.16
N ALA A 47 0.84 0.97 16.22
CA ALA A 47 0.18 -0.30 16.07
C ALA A 47 1.00 -1.38 16.78
N ALA A 48 0.71 -1.59 18.07
CA ALA A 48 1.30 -2.69 18.81
C ALA A 48 0.63 -4.01 18.40
N VAL A 49 1.40 -4.89 17.77
CA VAL A 49 0.94 -6.23 17.42
C VAL A 49 1.55 -7.24 18.39
N ALA A 50 0.76 -7.72 19.32
CA ALA A 50 1.20 -8.81 20.23
C ALA A 50 1.46 -10.09 19.42
N ASN A 51 2.63 -10.71 19.62
CA ASN A 51 3.02 -12.03 19.11
C ASN A 51 3.45 -12.12 17.63
N LEU A 52 3.97 -11.06 17.01
CA LEU A 52 4.69 -11.20 15.74
C LEU A 52 6.13 -11.69 15.96
N SER A 53 6.68 -12.47 15.02
CA SER A 53 8.10 -12.77 15.04
C SER A 53 8.90 -11.55 14.60
N GLU A 54 10.03 -11.33 15.28
CA GLU A 54 10.96 -10.23 15.03
C GLU A 54 11.35 -10.12 13.56
N ASP A 55 11.77 -11.25 12.96
CA ASP A 55 12.29 -11.32 11.60
C ASP A 55 11.28 -10.85 10.53
N GLY A 56 10.00 -11.22 10.68
CA GLY A 56 8.96 -10.85 9.71
C GLY A 56 8.57 -9.38 9.78
N VAL A 57 8.47 -8.84 10.99
CA VAL A 57 8.17 -7.42 11.20
C VAL A 57 9.33 -6.55 10.72
N GLU A 58 10.57 -6.95 11.01
CA GLU A 58 11.75 -6.23 10.54
C GLU A 58 11.81 -6.22 9.00
N ALA A 59 11.52 -7.34 8.34
CA ALA A 59 11.48 -7.42 6.89
C ALA A 59 10.43 -6.46 6.28
N VAL A 60 9.23 -6.38 6.86
CA VAL A 60 8.18 -5.46 6.39
C VAL A 60 8.60 -4.01 6.62
N ASN A 61 9.15 -3.67 7.79
CA ASN A 61 9.61 -2.31 8.06
C ASN A 61 10.70 -1.88 7.07
N GLN A 62 11.69 -2.74 6.79
CA GLN A 62 12.74 -2.48 5.82
C GLN A 62 12.20 -2.32 4.39
N ASP A 63 11.22 -3.11 3.99
CA ASP A 63 10.60 -3.01 2.66
C ASP A 63 9.77 -1.73 2.52
N MET A 64 9.04 -1.34 3.56
CA MET A 64 8.31 -0.06 3.59
C MET A 64 9.27 1.13 3.48
N GLU A 65 10.36 1.13 4.26
CA GLU A 65 11.39 2.18 4.19
C GLU A 65 12.00 2.27 2.78
N ALA A 66 12.39 1.14 2.20
CA ALA A 66 12.95 1.10 0.84
C ALA A 66 11.93 1.57 -0.22
N THR A 67 10.66 1.23 -0.07
CA THR A 67 9.58 1.70 -0.95
C THR A 67 9.42 3.23 -0.85
N VAL A 68 9.43 3.78 0.35
CA VAL A 68 9.33 5.23 0.56
C VAL A 68 10.55 5.97 0.00
N GLU A 69 11.76 5.45 0.23
CA GLU A 69 12.98 6.04 -0.34
C GLU A 69 12.93 6.06 -1.88
N GLU A 70 12.44 4.99 -2.49
CA GLU A 70 12.29 4.92 -3.95
C GLU A 70 11.23 5.90 -4.46
N LEU A 71 10.08 6.04 -3.77
CA LEU A 71 9.04 7.02 -4.11
C LEU A 71 9.58 8.46 -4.02
N ILE A 72 10.31 8.80 -2.97
CA ILE A 72 10.95 10.11 -2.83
C ILE A 72 11.93 10.35 -3.99
N ARG A 73 12.78 9.39 -4.30
CA ARG A 73 13.74 9.49 -5.40
C ARG A 73 13.04 9.69 -6.75
N GLN A 74 11.99 8.93 -7.03
CA GLN A 74 11.20 9.07 -8.26
C GLN A 74 10.54 10.45 -8.32
N PHE A 75 9.96 10.91 -7.21
CA PHE A 75 9.37 12.23 -7.11
C PHE A 75 10.40 13.33 -7.39
N GLU A 76 11.60 13.26 -6.78
CA GLU A 76 12.69 14.21 -7.02
C GLU A 76 13.14 14.21 -8.50
N ASP A 77 13.18 13.05 -9.15
CA ASP A 77 13.55 12.91 -10.56
C ASP A 77 12.50 13.51 -11.52
N THR A 78 11.24 13.63 -11.09
CA THR A 78 10.14 14.19 -11.89
C THR A 78 9.95 15.69 -11.70
N LEU A 79 10.60 16.30 -10.71
CA LEU A 79 10.46 17.73 -10.41
C LEU A 79 10.84 18.58 -11.62
N SER A 80 9.94 19.48 -12.00
CA SER A 80 10.17 20.50 -13.04
C SER A 80 10.17 21.90 -12.43
N GLU A 81 10.78 22.87 -13.13
CA GLU A 81 10.78 24.28 -12.67
C GLU A 81 9.38 24.94 -12.75
N GLU A 82 8.44 24.32 -13.43
CA GLU A 82 7.08 24.84 -13.64
C GLU A 82 6.03 23.91 -13.05
N GLY A 83 5.09 24.47 -12.28
CA GLY A 83 3.97 23.75 -11.70
C GLY A 83 4.12 23.47 -10.21
N TYR A 84 3.06 22.95 -9.61
CA TYR A 84 3.05 22.42 -8.25
C TYR A 84 3.27 20.90 -8.30
N HIS A 85 4.20 20.42 -7.49
CA HIS A 85 4.46 19.00 -7.31
C HIS A 85 4.38 18.68 -5.82
N GLY A 86 3.62 17.68 -5.45
CA GLY A 86 3.49 17.21 -4.08
C GLY A 86 3.55 15.70 -4.01
N LEU A 87 4.21 15.16 -2.98
CA LEU A 87 4.19 13.76 -2.60
C LEU A 87 3.73 13.67 -1.15
N HIS A 88 2.65 12.94 -0.93
CA HIS A 88 2.13 12.68 0.41
C HIS A 88 2.06 11.17 0.63
N VAL A 89 2.83 10.67 1.62
CA VAL A 89 2.89 9.24 1.95
C VAL A 89 2.33 9.02 3.34
N THR A 90 1.35 8.13 3.43
CA THR A 90 0.68 7.78 4.69
C THR A 90 0.64 6.28 4.90
N GLN A 91 0.47 5.87 6.15
CA GLN A 91 0.36 4.49 6.57
C GLN A 91 -0.93 4.27 7.37
N GLU A 92 -1.62 3.18 7.08
CA GLU A 92 -2.88 2.82 7.76
C GLU A 92 -2.92 1.32 8.06
N VAL A 93 -3.41 0.95 9.26
CA VAL A 93 -3.74 -0.45 9.58
C VAL A 93 -5.12 -0.77 9.03
N VAL A 94 -5.19 -1.65 8.06
CA VAL A 94 -6.44 -2.02 7.37
C VAL A 94 -6.97 -3.39 7.76
N THR A 95 -6.11 -4.23 8.38
CA THR A 95 -6.51 -5.52 8.98
C THR A 95 -5.83 -5.68 10.32
N ASP A 96 -6.61 -5.96 11.33
CA ASP A 96 -6.14 -6.39 12.65
C ASP A 96 -7.12 -7.45 13.22
N ASN A 97 -7.02 -8.67 12.70
CA ASN A 97 -7.88 -9.79 13.13
C ASN A 97 -7.08 -10.87 13.88
N ALA A 98 -7.71 -11.99 14.18
CA ALA A 98 -7.06 -13.08 14.94
C ALA A 98 -5.88 -13.73 14.23
N LEU A 99 -5.84 -13.68 12.88
CA LEU A 99 -4.85 -14.38 12.05
C LEU A 99 -3.86 -13.45 11.38
N TYR A 100 -4.31 -12.27 10.95
CA TYR A 100 -3.55 -11.37 10.09
C TYR A 100 -3.50 -9.95 10.63
N TYR A 101 -2.41 -9.30 10.29
CA TYR A 101 -2.20 -7.86 10.46
C TYR A 101 -1.75 -7.30 9.12
N THR A 102 -2.48 -6.32 8.60
CA THR A 102 -2.15 -5.70 7.31
C THR A 102 -2.01 -4.20 7.45
N VAL A 103 -0.88 -3.71 6.96
CA VAL A 103 -0.60 -2.28 6.83
C VAL A 103 -0.72 -1.89 5.37
N LYS A 104 -1.43 -0.81 5.11
CA LYS A 104 -1.51 -0.13 3.82
C LYS A 104 -0.58 1.07 3.83
N LEU A 105 0.32 1.14 2.88
CA LEU A 105 1.11 2.31 2.54
C LEU A 105 0.46 2.99 1.35
N SER A 106 0.09 4.27 1.48
CA SER A 106 -0.52 5.07 0.42
C SER A 106 0.41 6.20 0.04
N ALA A 107 0.68 6.37 -1.24
CA ALA A 107 1.44 7.49 -1.77
C ALA A 107 0.56 8.25 -2.77
N LEU A 108 0.27 9.50 -2.47
CA LEU A 108 -0.45 10.42 -3.33
C LEU A 108 0.54 11.40 -3.97
N GLU A 109 0.72 11.28 -5.26
CA GLU A 109 1.45 12.26 -6.05
C GLU A 109 0.48 13.28 -6.64
N THR A 110 0.79 14.55 -6.48
CA THR A 110 0.00 15.66 -7.02
C THR A 110 0.85 16.46 -7.99
N GLU A 111 0.38 16.53 -9.23
CA GLU A 111 0.95 17.36 -10.28
C GLU A 111 -0.18 18.15 -10.96
N ALA A 112 -0.48 17.93 -12.21
CA ALA A 112 -1.67 18.48 -12.87
C ALA A 112 -2.97 17.74 -12.48
N GLY A 113 -2.84 16.59 -11.82
CA GLY A 113 -3.88 15.75 -11.24
C GLY A 113 -3.34 15.01 -10.01
N GLY A 114 -4.18 14.21 -9.35
CA GLY A 114 -3.75 13.32 -8.27
C GLY A 114 -3.58 11.89 -8.79
N TYR A 115 -2.49 11.25 -8.42
CA TYR A 115 -2.24 9.84 -8.69
C TYR A 115 -1.89 9.13 -7.40
N GLU A 116 -2.66 8.11 -7.02
CA GLU A 116 -2.51 7.39 -5.77
C GLU A 116 -2.00 5.97 -6.02
N HIS A 117 -0.90 5.62 -5.36
CA HIS A 117 -0.36 4.27 -5.27
C HIS A 117 -0.62 3.68 -3.89
N ASN A 118 -1.02 2.43 -3.85
CA ASN A 118 -1.24 1.71 -2.60
C ASN A 118 -0.45 0.40 -2.59
N GLN A 119 0.31 0.18 -1.52
CA GLN A 119 0.99 -1.08 -1.23
C GLN A 119 0.47 -1.66 0.08
N PHE A 120 0.26 -2.99 0.11
CA PHE A 120 -0.28 -3.67 1.29
C PHE A 120 0.72 -4.73 1.78
N TYR A 121 0.97 -4.73 3.07
CA TYR A 121 1.87 -5.66 3.75
C TYR A 121 1.08 -6.47 4.76
N THR A 122 0.86 -7.75 4.45
CA THR A 122 0.11 -8.66 5.32
C THR A 122 1.07 -9.58 6.07
N ILE A 123 0.91 -9.65 7.40
CA ILE A 123 1.71 -10.48 8.29
C ILE A 123 0.79 -11.48 8.99
N ALA A 124 1.17 -12.76 8.99
CA ALA A 124 0.51 -13.80 9.75
C ALA A 124 0.90 -13.68 11.23
N LYS A 125 -0.03 -13.35 12.12
CA LYS A 125 0.23 -13.12 13.55
C LYS A 125 0.82 -14.35 14.27
N GLN A 126 0.49 -15.54 13.81
CA GLN A 126 0.98 -16.78 14.43
C GLN A 126 2.46 -17.03 14.17
N THR A 127 2.94 -16.66 12.99
CA THR A 127 4.32 -16.97 12.54
C THR A 127 5.20 -15.74 12.44
N GLY A 128 4.59 -14.53 12.32
CA GLY A 128 5.25 -13.28 12.02
C GLY A 128 5.74 -13.15 10.58
N ASN A 129 5.44 -14.12 9.73
CA ASN A 129 5.89 -14.10 8.35
C ASN A 129 5.00 -13.20 7.49
N VAL A 130 5.61 -12.58 6.49
CA VAL A 130 4.88 -11.92 5.39
C VAL A 130 4.05 -12.98 4.66
N VAL A 131 2.81 -12.63 4.34
CA VAL A 131 1.87 -13.49 3.62
C VAL A 131 1.66 -12.93 2.22
N THR A 132 1.89 -13.75 1.22
CA THR A 132 1.56 -13.45 -0.17
C THR A 132 0.15 -13.92 -0.50
N LEU A 133 -0.40 -13.45 -1.64
CA LEU A 133 -1.71 -13.92 -2.08
C LEU A 133 -1.73 -15.44 -2.33
N GLU A 134 -0.62 -16.01 -2.84
CA GLU A 134 -0.46 -17.44 -3.06
C GLU A 134 -0.59 -18.25 -1.77
N ASP A 135 -0.03 -17.75 -0.66
CA ASP A 135 -0.04 -18.45 0.64
C ASP A 135 -1.44 -18.69 1.21
N LEU A 136 -2.45 -17.97 0.69
CA LEU A 136 -3.84 -18.13 1.11
C LEU A 136 -4.55 -19.32 0.44
N PHE A 137 -3.93 -19.93 -0.57
CA PHE A 137 -4.56 -20.96 -1.39
C PHE A 137 -3.79 -22.28 -1.34
N ALA A 138 -4.46 -23.36 -1.70
CA ALA A 138 -3.83 -24.65 -1.80
C ALA A 138 -2.79 -24.68 -2.93
N GLU A 139 -1.67 -25.35 -2.71
CA GLU A 139 -0.61 -25.54 -3.71
C GLU A 139 -1.19 -26.04 -5.04
N GLY A 140 -0.83 -25.39 -6.14
CA GLY A 140 -1.27 -25.72 -7.50
C GLY A 140 -2.72 -25.36 -7.82
N SER A 141 -3.40 -24.60 -6.95
CA SER A 141 -4.74 -24.07 -7.28
C SER A 141 -4.64 -22.97 -8.32
N ASP A 142 -5.64 -22.86 -9.19
CA ASP A 142 -5.77 -21.79 -10.19
C ASP A 142 -6.54 -20.59 -9.60
N TYR A 143 -6.03 -20.04 -8.46
CA TYR A 143 -6.67 -18.94 -7.76
C TYR A 143 -6.66 -17.64 -8.58
N ILE A 144 -5.61 -17.40 -9.37
CA ILE A 144 -5.48 -16.21 -10.23
C ILE A 144 -6.63 -16.13 -11.21
N SER A 145 -6.89 -17.21 -11.98
CA SER A 145 -8.00 -17.24 -12.93
C SER A 145 -9.35 -17.14 -12.21
N ALA A 146 -9.53 -17.88 -11.12
CA ALA A 146 -10.80 -17.88 -10.37
C ALA A 146 -11.15 -16.48 -9.82
N ILE A 147 -10.18 -15.79 -9.22
CA ILE A 147 -10.37 -14.43 -8.71
C ILE A 147 -10.60 -13.45 -9.86
N SER A 148 -9.80 -13.52 -10.92
CA SER A 148 -9.92 -12.63 -12.09
C SER A 148 -11.31 -12.74 -12.75
N GLU A 149 -11.83 -13.93 -12.92
CA GLU A 149 -13.18 -14.14 -13.48
C GLU A 149 -14.30 -13.66 -12.53
N ASN A 150 -14.10 -13.83 -11.22
CA ASN A 150 -15.02 -13.28 -10.22
C ASN A 150 -15.06 -11.74 -10.28
N ILE A 151 -13.89 -11.07 -10.36
CA ILE A 151 -13.78 -9.62 -10.50
C ILE A 151 -14.49 -9.16 -11.78
N LYS A 152 -14.23 -9.78 -12.92
CA LYS A 152 -14.91 -9.44 -14.19
C LYS A 152 -16.44 -9.58 -14.08
N THR A 153 -16.91 -10.59 -13.35
CA THR A 153 -18.33 -10.78 -13.10
C THR A 153 -18.91 -9.63 -12.27
N GLN A 154 -18.25 -9.27 -11.17
CA GLN A 154 -18.66 -8.15 -10.32
C GLN A 154 -18.68 -6.82 -11.09
N MET A 155 -17.64 -6.54 -11.91
CA MET A 155 -17.57 -5.35 -12.75
C MET A 155 -18.76 -5.27 -13.72
N LYS A 156 -19.09 -6.37 -14.38
CA LYS A 156 -20.27 -6.46 -15.29
C LYS A 156 -21.58 -6.21 -14.56
N GLU A 157 -21.74 -6.80 -13.38
CA GLU A 157 -22.92 -6.61 -12.53
C GLU A 157 -23.06 -5.16 -12.07
N GLN A 158 -21.98 -4.53 -11.65
CA GLN A 158 -21.98 -3.11 -11.23
C GLN A 158 -22.32 -2.18 -12.39
N MET A 159 -21.71 -2.37 -13.58
CA MET A 159 -22.08 -1.60 -14.78
C MET A 159 -23.54 -1.82 -15.21
N ALA A 160 -24.09 -2.99 -15.00
CA ALA A 160 -25.49 -3.28 -15.32
C ALA A 160 -26.46 -2.63 -14.30
N ALA A 161 -26.01 -2.45 -13.05
CA ALA A 161 -26.82 -1.89 -11.98
C ALA A 161 -26.79 -0.35 -11.97
N ASP A 162 -25.70 0.27 -12.43
CA ASP A 162 -25.50 1.73 -12.42
C ASP A 162 -24.82 2.20 -13.72
N GLU A 163 -25.54 2.97 -14.53
CA GLU A 163 -25.04 3.53 -15.79
C GLU A 163 -23.87 4.52 -15.61
N GLY A 164 -23.64 5.02 -14.40
CA GLY A 164 -22.52 5.88 -14.05
C GLY A 164 -21.21 5.13 -13.78
N VAL A 165 -21.30 3.80 -13.60
CA VAL A 165 -20.13 2.95 -13.35
C VAL A 165 -19.58 2.43 -14.68
N ILE A 166 -18.31 2.69 -14.94
CA ILE A 166 -17.63 2.27 -16.18
C ILE A 166 -16.32 1.55 -15.82
N TYR A 167 -16.19 0.31 -16.28
CA TYR A 167 -14.94 -0.47 -16.25
C TYR A 167 -14.51 -0.81 -17.67
N PHE A 168 -13.20 -0.82 -17.90
CA PHE A 168 -12.63 -1.29 -19.14
C PHE A 168 -12.47 -2.82 -19.08
N LEU A 169 -13.36 -3.56 -19.77
CA LEU A 169 -13.33 -5.02 -19.80
C LEU A 169 -13.10 -5.57 -21.22
N ASP A 170 -13.83 -5.08 -22.18
CA ASP A 170 -13.80 -5.52 -23.57
C ASP A 170 -13.86 -4.31 -24.50
N ASN A 171 -13.05 -3.27 -24.22
CA ASN A 171 -13.00 -2.04 -24.99
C ASN A 171 -12.03 -2.20 -26.18
N ASP A 172 -12.58 -2.24 -27.38
CA ASP A 172 -11.76 -2.39 -28.60
C ASP A 172 -11.02 -1.12 -29.01
N ASP A 173 -11.48 0.06 -28.55
CA ASP A 173 -10.86 1.34 -28.87
C ASP A 173 -9.62 1.64 -28.00
N MET A 174 -9.59 1.08 -26.79
CA MET A 174 -8.50 1.26 -25.81
C MET A 174 -8.20 -0.08 -25.10
N PRO A 175 -7.72 -1.09 -25.83
CA PRO A 175 -7.54 -2.44 -25.27
C PRO A 175 -6.48 -2.51 -24.16
N GLU A 176 -5.53 -1.58 -24.13
CA GLU A 176 -4.48 -1.49 -23.11
C GLU A 176 -5.00 -1.16 -21.72
N PHE A 177 -6.18 -0.53 -21.61
CA PHE A 177 -6.83 -0.23 -20.33
C PHE A 177 -7.75 -1.34 -19.84
N ASN A 178 -8.04 -2.34 -20.66
CA ASN A 178 -8.89 -3.45 -20.23
C ASN A 178 -8.28 -4.20 -19.06
N PHE A 179 -9.12 -4.54 -18.08
CA PHE A 179 -8.71 -5.39 -16.96
C PHE A 179 -8.28 -6.77 -17.47
N GLN A 180 -6.99 -7.07 -17.33
CA GLN A 180 -6.39 -8.31 -17.83
C GLN A 180 -6.51 -9.47 -16.82
N GLY A 181 -6.72 -9.16 -15.55
CA GLY A 181 -6.74 -10.09 -14.44
C GLY A 181 -5.79 -9.65 -13.33
N ILE A 182 -5.79 -10.41 -12.25
CA ILE A 182 -4.83 -10.25 -11.16
C ILE A 182 -3.54 -10.99 -11.45
N THR A 183 -2.50 -10.70 -10.67
CA THR A 183 -1.20 -11.39 -10.68
C THR A 183 -0.86 -11.89 -9.28
N GLU A 184 0.24 -12.63 -9.13
CA GLU A 184 0.76 -13.07 -7.83
C GLU A 184 1.14 -11.90 -6.92
N GLN A 185 1.50 -10.74 -7.51
CA GLN A 185 1.88 -9.51 -6.80
C GLN A 185 0.69 -8.58 -6.52
N THR A 186 -0.54 -8.98 -6.87
CA THR A 186 -1.71 -8.15 -6.62
C THR A 186 -1.93 -7.97 -5.13
N ASN A 187 -2.12 -6.73 -4.71
CA ASN A 187 -2.36 -6.37 -3.33
C ASN A 187 -3.67 -6.96 -2.79
N PHE A 188 -3.68 -7.28 -1.52
CA PHE A 188 -4.87 -7.77 -0.82
C PHE A 188 -4.85 -7.41 0.66
N TYR A 189 -6.02 -7.46 1.27
CA TYR A 189 -6.20 -7.34 2.72
C TYR A 189 -7.49 -8.06 3.16
N PHE A 190 -7.75 -8.14 4.45
CA PHE A 190 -9.01 -8.65 5.00
C PHE A 190 -9.81 -7.48 5.59
N ASN A 191 -11.08 -7.37 5.20
CA ASN A 191 -11.96 -6.34 5.75
C ASN A 191 -12.45 -6.70 7.16
N GLU A 192 -13.26 -5.83 7.77
CA GLU A 192 -13.84 -6.01 9.12
C GLU A 192 -14.70 -7.28 9.28
N LYS A 193 -15.08 -7.92 8.19
CA LYS A 193 -15.86 -9.18 8.16
C LYS A 193 -15.00 -10.40 7.88
N ASP A 194 -13.67 -10.25 7.90
CA ASP A 194 -12.70 -11.28 7.51
C ASP A 194 -12.85 -11.77 6.05
N GLU A 195 -13.42 -10.93 5.18
CA GLU A 195 -13.51 -11.21 3.75
C GLU A 195 -12.24 -10.76 3.05
N LEU A 196 -11.70 -11.60 2.15
CA LEU A 196 -10.56 -11.26 1.31
C LEU A 196 -10.94 -10.16 0.32
N VAL A 197 -10.23 -9.05 0.35
CA VAL A 197 -10.36 -7.94 -0.59
C VAL A 197 -9.13 -7.88 -1.47
N ILE A 198 -9.34 -7.84 -2.77
CA ILE A 198 -8.30 -7.67 -3.78
C ILE A 198 -8.23 -6.19 -4.15
N ALA A 199 -7.05 -5.60 -4.04
CA ALA A 199 -6.79 -4.18 -4.33
C ALA A 199 -5.90 -4.04 -5.57
N PHE A 200 -6.36 -3.29 -6.60
CA PHE A 200 -5.65 -3.07 -7.86
C PHE A 200 -6.07 -1.77 -8.54
#